data_1769447854a5d87d6fa005f239a680ac
#
_entry.id   1769447854a5d87d6fa005f239a680ac
#
_cell.length_a   1.000
_cell.length_b   1.000
_cell.length_c   1.000
_cell.angle_alpha   90.00
_cell.angle_beta   90.00
_cell.angle_gamma   90.00
#
_symmetry.space_group_name_H-M   'P 1'
#
loop_
_entity.id
_entity.type
_entity.pdbx_description
1 polymer ?
#
loop_
_entity_poly.entity_id
_entity_poly.type
_entity_poly.pdbx_seq_one_letter_code
_entity_poly.pdbx_strand_id
1 'polypeptide(L)'
;MMKAAGLNLEIFSGGGTGTYDIMTGVPGFTDVQVGSYLFMDCQYIEIGGAQNETVFDDFAPSLTVMTTIVNNNYPGRLVTDSGSKALTLNQPTAFVIGEPDFKYNAGSDEYGSITFEKSSKSYKVGDKLEVIVPHCDPVVNLYDFMYAIRKEKVESVLPILARGKSQ
;
A
#
# COMPACT_ATOMS: atom_id res chain seq x y z
N MET A 1 -8.39 -27.54 -24.61
CA MET A 1 -7.66 -26.96 -25.76
C MET A 1 -6.14 -27.17 -25.61
N MET A 2 -5.46 -26.67 -24.60
CA MET A 2 -4.00 -26.80 -24.43
C MET A 2 -3.52 -28.27 -24.31
N LYS A 3 -4.14 -29.10 -23.46
CA LYS A 3 -3.83 -30.54 -23.38
C LYS A 3 -4.00 -31.24 -24.72
N ALA A 4 -5.06 -30.91 -25.49
CA ALA A 4 -5.28 -31.48 -26.83
C ALA A 4 -4.21 -31.02 -27.86
N ALA A 5 -3.51 -29.93 -27.60
CA ALA A 5 -2.37 -29.45 -28.38
C ALA A 5 -1.03 -30.06 -27.94
N GLY A 6 -1.03 -31.00 -26.99
CA GLY A 6 0.17 -31.68 -26.49
C GLY A 6 1.04 -30.85 -25.55
N LEU A 7 0.51 -29.75 -25.01
CA LEU A 7 1.24 -28.90 -24.06
C LEU A 7 1.28 -29.55 -22.67
N ASN A 8 2.43 -29.47 -22.00
CA ASN A 8 2.54 -29.85 -20.61
C ASN A 8 1.83 -28.82 -19.73
N LEU A 9 0.91 -29.26 -18.87
CA LEU A 9 0.17 -28.45 -17.94
C LEU A 9 0.31 -28.94 -16.48
N GLU A 10 1.48 -29.47 -16.14
CA GLU A 10 1.78 -29.85 -14.75
C GLU A 10 1.79 -28.61 -13.83
N ILE A 11 2.19 -27.46 -14.37
CA ILE A 11 2.11 -26.17 -13.70
C ILE A 11 1.08 -25.32 -14.43
N PHE A 12 0.03 -24.94 -13.73
CA PHE A 12 -0.98 -24.00 -14.18
C PHE A 12 -1.13 -22.93 -13.10
N SER A 13 -0.27 -21.92 -13.18
CA SER A 13 -0.06 -20.87 -12.21
C SER A 13 -0.50 -19.51 -12.73
N GLY A 14 -0.95 -18.64 -11.84
CA GLY A 14 -1.31 -17.25 -12.19
C GLY A 14 -2.11 -16.58 -11.09
N GLY A 15 -2.76 -15.46 -11.44
CA GLY A 15 -3.45 -14.64 -10.47
C GLY A 15 -2.48 -13.96 -9.50
N GLY A 16 -3.01 -13.16 -8.60
CA GLY A 16 -2.26 -12.42 -7.59
C GLY A 16 -3.09 -12.24 -6.32
N THR A 17 -2.66 -11.36 -5.44
CA THR A 17 -3.31 -11.09 -4.15
C THR A 17 -4.80 -10.78 -4.31
N GLY A 18 -5.18 -9.97 -5.30
CA GLY A 18 -6.58 -9.57 -5.48
C GLY A 18 -7.47 -10.59 -6.19
N THR A 19 -6.96 -11.78 -6.55
CA THR A 19 -7.72 -12.81 -7.28
C THR A 19 -7.47 -14.21 -6.76
N TYR A 20 -6.76 -14.37 -5.66
CA TYR A 20 -6.35 -15.68 -5.14
C TYR A 20 -7.55 -16.57 -4.80
N ASP A 21 -8.61 -16.00 -4.24
CA ASP A 21 -9.86 -16.67 -3.87
C ASP A 21 -10.61 -17.19 -5.09
N ILE A 22 -10.64 -16.42 -6.18
CA ILE A 22 -11.23 -16.80 -7.46
C ILE A 22 -10.41 -17.91 -8.11
N MET A 23 -9.08 -17.75 -8.15
CA MET A 23 -8.19 -18.66 -8.87
C MET A 23 -8.09 -20.03 -8.19
N THR A 24 -8.17 -20.09 -6.87
CA THR A 24 -8.21 -21.36 -6.13
C THR A 24 -9.46 -22.22 -6.43
N GLY A 25 -10.52 -21.62 -6.94
CA GLY A 25 -11.73 -22.30 -7.41
C GLY A 25 -11.64 -22.83 -8.84
N VAL A 26 -10.60 -22.51 -9.61
CA VAL A 26 -10.46 -22.92 -11.01
C VAL A 26 -9.91 -24.36 -11.10
N PRO A 27 -10.64 -25.31 -11.70
CA PRO A 27 -10.17 -26.69 -11.81
C PRO A 27 -8.85 -26.83 -12.55
N GLY A 28 -7.89 -27.51 -11.93
CA GLY A 28 -6.56 -27.77 -12.48
C GLY A 28 -5.56 -26.65 -12.25
N PHE A 29 -5.95 -25.57 -11.56
CA PHE A 29 -5.04 -24.54 -11.11
C PHE A 29 -4.13 -25.10 -10.02
N THR A 30 -2.81 -24.88 -10.12
CA THR A 30 -1.82 -25.51 -9.23
C THR A 30 -1.33 -24.59 -8.12
N ASP A 31 -1.20 -23.30 -8.42
CA ASP A 31 -0.69 -22.31 -7.48
C ASP A 31 -1.04 -20.88 -7.90
N VAL A 32 -0.99 -19.94 -6.95
CA VAL A 32 -1.23 -18.51 -7.14
C VAL A 32 0.05 -17.70 -6.94
N GLN A 33 0.21 -16.62 -7.69
CA GLN A 33 1.37 -15.75 -7.68
C GLN A 33 1.12 -14.52 -6.79
N VAL A 34 0.82 -14.77 -5.52
CA VAL A 34 0.54 -13.71 -4.55
C VAL A 34 1.81 -13.04 -4.05
N GLY A 35 1.79 -11.73 -3.89
CA GLY A 35 2.91 -10.93 -3.39
C GLY A 35 2.45 -9.87 -2.39
N SER A 36 1.59 -8.96 -2.83
CA SER A 36 1.16 -7.79 -2.06
C SER A 36 0.37 -8.11 -0.78
N TYR A 37 -0.18 -9.33 -0.63
CA TYR A 37 -0.85 -9.78 0.61
C TYR A 37 0.03 -9.64 1.86
N LEU A 38 1.36 -9.68 1.66
CA LEU A 38 2.34 -9.58 2.75
C LEU A 38 2.31 -8.21 3.43
N PHE A 39 2.06 -7.17 2.66
CA PHE A 39 2.06 -5.78 3.11
C PHE A 39 0.69 -5.13 3.04
N MET A 40 -0.11 -5.46 2.03
CA MET A 40 -1.31 -4.77 1.59
C MET A 40 -1.05 -3.28 1.31
N ASP A 41 -1.94 -2.66 0.56
CA ASP A 41 -1.85 -1.26 0.20
C ASP A 41 -3.22 -0.70 -0.20
N CYS A 42 -3.30 0.61 -0.46
CA CYS A 42 -4.55 1.26 -0.82
C CYS A 42 -5.17 0.69 -2.10
N GLN A 43 -4.34 0.32 -3.08
CA GLN A 43 -4.81 -0.23 -4.35
C GLN A 43 -5.53 -1.57 -4.16
N TYR A 44 -4.98 -2.45 -3.32
CA TYR A 44 -5.62 -3.73 -3.03
C TYR A 44 -6.83 -3.58 -2.10
N ILE A 45 -6.81 -2.65 -1.15
CA ILE A 45 -7.95 -2.40 -0.26
C ILE A 45 -9.21 -2.02 -1.06
N GLU A 46 -9.08 -1.23 -2.14
CA GLU A 46 -10.21 -0.72 -2.91
C GLU A 46 -10.75 -1.66 -3.99
N ILE A 47 -10.14 -2.83 -4.23
CA ILE A 47 -10.66 -3.74 -5.27
C ILE A 47 -11.91 -4.53 -4.84
N GLY A 48 -12.21 -4.54 -3.54
CA GLY A 48 -13.25 -5.42 -2.99
C GLY A 48 -12.84 -6.89 -2.92
N GLY A 49 -13.62 -7.70 -2.26
CA GLY A 49 -13.39 -9.13 -2.05
C GLY A 49 -14.68 -9.93 -1.97
N ALA A 50 -14.58 -11.23 -1.79
CA ALA A 50 -15.73 -12.14 -1.73
C ALA A 50 -16.68 -11.82 -0.55
N GLN A 51 -16.19 -11.27 0.53
CA GLN A 51 -16.96 -10.93 1.74
C GLN A 51 -17.47 -9.49 1.72
N ASN A 52 -16.81 -8.59 0.99
CA ASN A 52 -17.13 -7.18 0.90
C ASN A 52 -16.83 -6.65 -0.51
N GLU A 53 -17.85 -6.25 -1.24
CA GLU A 53 -17.71 -5.82 -2.64
C GLU A 53 -16.94 -4.50 -2.81
N THR A 54 -16.75 -3.73 -1.75
CA THR A 54 -16.11 -2.41 -1.81
C THR A 54 -14.75 -2.34 -1.15
N VAL A 55 -14.44 -3.29 -0.27
CA VAL A 55 -13.20 -3.32 0.49
C VAL A 55 -12.65 -4.74 0.51
N PHE A 56 -11.40 -4.90 0.14
CA PHE A 56 -10.67 -6.15 0.31
C PHE A 56 -10.01 -6.15 1.70
N ASP A 57 -10.53 -6.95 2.62
CA ASP A 57 -10.14 -6.98 4.03
C ASP A 57 -9.66 -8.37 4.53
N ASP A 58 -9.38 -9.28 3.60
CA ASP A 58 -8.85 -10.61 3.93
C ASP A 58 -7.46 -10.53 4.59
N PHE A 59 -6.69 -9.49 4.27
CA PHE A 59 -5.37 -9.24 4.84
C PHE A 59 -5.24 -7.80 5.36
N ALA A 60 -4.67 -7.65 6.55
CA ALA A 60 -4.47 -6.35 7.16
C ALA A 60 -3.27 -5.59 6.53
N PRO A 61 -3.36 -4.27 6.29
CA PRO A 61 -2.22 -3.46 5.91
C PRO A 61 -1.13 -3.48 6.99
N SER A 62 0.12 -3.69 6.57
CA SER A 62 1.28 -3.74 7.47
C SER A 62 2.42 -2.84 7.04
N LEU A 63 2.41 -2.33 5.80
CA LEU A 63 3.40 -1.38 5.30
C LEU A 63 2.84 0.04 5.35
N THR A 64 3.51 0.87 6.11
CA THR A 64 3.16 2.29 6.25
C THR A 64 4.37 3.18 6.06
N VAL A 65 4.12 4.44 5.74
CA VAL A 65 5.12 5.51 5.76
C VAL A 65 4.75 6.50 6.84
N MET A 66 5.70 6.81 7.72
CA MET A 66 5.56 7.89 8.69
C MET A 66 5.91 9.22 8.03
N THR A 67 5.00 10.17 8.06
CA THR A 67 5.20 11.51 7.50
C THR A 67 5.04 12.58 8.58
N THR A 68 5.70 13.71 8.38
CA THR A 68 5.66 14.86 9.30
C THR A 68 4.86 16.00 8.70
N ILE A 69 4.00 16.63 9.48
CA ILE A 69 3.33 17.86 9.08
C ILE A 69 4.34 19.01 9.08
N VAL A 70 4.54 19.63 7.93
CA VAL A 70 5.46 20.75 7.73
C VAL A 70 4.73 22.10 7.58
N ASN A 71 3.44 22.09 7.29
CA ASN A 71 2.60 23.29 7.22
C ASN A 71 1.14 22.97 7.55
N ASN A 72 0.49 23.85 8.32
CA ASN A 72 -0.92 23.78 8.70
C ASN A 72 -1.60 25.17 8.66
N ASN A 73 -1.09 26.13 7.90
CA ASN A 73 -1.53 27.51 7.89
C ASN A 73 -2.90 27.73 7.26
N TYR A 74 -3.46 26.74 6.58
CA TYR A 74 -4.74 26.83 5.90
C TYR A 74 -5.77 25.93 6.55
N PRO A 75 -7.00 26.43 6.84
CA PRO A 75 -8.08 25.59 7.34
C PRO A 75 -8.38 24.41 6.37
N GLY A 76 -8.59 23.21 6.92
CA GLY A 76 -8.91 22.02 6.13
C GLY A 76 -7.77 21.51 5.24
N ARG A 77 -6.52 21.97 5.48
CA ARG A 77 -5.37 21.55 4.69
C ARG A 77 -4.11 21.42 5.55
N LEU A 78 -3.38 20.32 5.34
CA LEU A 78 -2.05 20.10 5.87
C LEU A 78 -1.07 19.86 4.71
N VAL A 79 0.20 20.15 4.93
CA VAL A 79 1.30 19.78 4.05
C VAL A 79 2.26 18.90 4.83
N THR A 80 2.72 17.81 4.21
CA THR A 80 3.63 16.84 4.80
C THR A 80 4.92 16.74 4.00
N ASP A 81 5.94 16.13 4.59
CA ASP A 81 7.25 15.87 3.98
C ASP A 81 7.29 14.59 3.11
N SER A 82 6.13 14.07 2.69
CA SER A 82 6.04 12.87 1.86
C SER A 82 5.34 13.15 0.54
N GLY A 83 6.12 13.56 -0.46
CA GLY A 83 5.66 13.72 -1.84
C GLY A 83 5.82 12.44 -2.67
N SER A 84 5.90 12.58 -4.00
CA SER A 84 6.02 11.45 -4.94
C SER A 84 7.30 10.63 -4.72
N LYS A 85 8.37 11.23 -4.21
CA LYS A 85 9.62 10.54 -3.87
C LYS A 85 9.51 9.62 -2.64
N ALA A 86 8.47 9.81 -1.81
CA ALA A 86 8.22 8.97 -0.65
C ALA A 86 7.09 7.96 -0.86
N LEU A 87 6.08 8.32 -1.66
CA LEU A 87 4.83 7.56 -1.79
C LEU A 87 4.44 7.20 -3.22
N THR A 88 5.21 7.63 -4.23
CA THR A 88 4.88 7.46 -5.65
C THR A 88 3.63 8.24 -6.10
N LEU A 89 3.15 8.02 -7.33
CA LEU A 89 1.97 8.66 -7.90
C LEU A 89 0.85 7.66 -8.21
N ASN A 90 0.90 6.47 -7.62
CA ASN A 90 -0.10 5.44 -7.81
C ASN A 90 -1.47 5.87 -7.28
N GLN A 91 -2.52 5.28 -7.88
CA GLN A 91 -3.89 5.47 -7.45
C GLN A 91 -4.48 4.13 -6.96
N PRO A 92 -5.32 4.16 -5.94
CA PRO A 92 -5.69 5.34 -5.13
C PRO A 92 -4.48 5.94 -4.40
N THR A 93 -4.60 7.16 -3.91
CA THR A 93 -3.55 7.80 -3.10
C THR A 93 -3.47 7.19 -1.70
N ALA A 94 -2.44 7.53 -0.94
CA ALA A 94 -2.24 7.04 0.42
C ALA A 94 -3.43 7.31 1.34
N PHE A 95 -3.76 6.37 2.23
CA PHE A 95 -4.77 6.53 3.28
C PHE A 95 -4.11 6.91 4.60
N VAL A 96 -4.63 7.94 5.25
CA VAL A 96 -4.11 8.37 6.56
C VAL A 96 -4.76 7.55 7.67
N ILE A 97 -3.97 6.83 8.44
CA ILE A 97 -4.46 5.98 9.52
C ILE A 97 -5.13 6.84 10.60
N GLY A 98 -6.35 6.45 10.99
CA GLY A 98 -7.14 7.13 12.01
C GLY A 98 -7.86 8.39 11.54
N GLU A 99 -7.72 8.77 10.27
CA GLU A 99 -8.34 9.97 9.68
C GLU A 99 -9.04 9.64 8.35
N PRO A 100 -10.19 9.00 8.35
CA PRO A 100 -10.87 8.54 7.14
C PRO A 100 -11.32 9.68 6.20
N ASP A 101 -11.51 10.90 6.74
CA ASP A 101 -11.88 12.07 5.94
C ASP A 101 -10.67 12.74 5.25
N PHE A 102 -9.44 12.33 5.58
CA PHE A 102 -8.25 12.91 4.99
C PHE A 102 -8.03 12.38 3.58
N LYS A 103 -7.94 13.30 2.63
CA LYS A 103 -7.63 13.02 1.22
C LYS A 103 -6.18 13.39 0.95
N TYR A 104 -5.33 12.39 0.83
CA TYR A 104 -3.92 12.56 0.55
C TYR A 104 -3.69 12.79 -0.95
N ASN A 105 -2.74 13.67 -1.27
CA ASN A 105 -2.20 13.87 -2.62
C ASN A 105 -0.69 14.05 -2.51
N ALA A 106 0.09 13.35 -3.32
CA ALA A 106 1.53 13.50 -3.35
C ALA A 106 1.98 14.96 -3.62
N GLY A 107 1.14 15.76 -4.27
CA GLY A 107 1.30 17.22 -4.40
C GLY A 107 2.51 17.64 -5.24
N SER A 108 3.70 17.28 -4.81
CA SER A 108 4.98 17.54 -5.48
C SER A 108 5.98 16.41 -5.21
N ASP A 109 7.21 16.57 -5.63
CA ASP A 109 8.26 15.57 -5.42
C ASP A 109 8.56 15.36 -3.92
N GLU A 110 8.68 16.45 -3.17
CA GLU A 110 9.10 16.44 -1.77
C GLU A 110 7.92 16.49 -0.78
N TYR A 111 6.79 17.10 -1.19
CA TYR A 111 5.72 17.43 -0.27
C TYR A 111 4.39 16.78 -0.67
N GLY A 112 3.72 16.19 0.32
CA GLY A 112 2.35 15.77 0.22
C GLY A 112 1.39 16.86 0.68
N SER A 113 0.16 16.83 0.16
CA SER A 113 -0.94 17.69 0.56
C SER A 113 -2.11 16.84 1.04
N ILE A 114 -2.65 17.18 2.18
CA ILE A 114 -3.85 16.55 2.74
C ILE A 114 -4.95 17.60 2.80
N THR A 115 -6.13 17.26 2.28
CA THR A 115 -7.35 18.08 2.44
C THR A 115 -8.39 17.30 3.23
N PHE A 116 -9.18 18.00 4.06
CA PHE A 116 -10.20 17.40 4.90
C PHE A 116 -11.26 18.40 5.32
N GLU A 117 -12.46 17.92 5.58
CA GLU A 117 -13.53 18.70 6.20
C GLU A 117 -13.57 18.49 7.71
N LYS A 118 -13.25 17.29 8.16
CA LYS A 118 -13.23 16.89 9.57
C LYS A 118 -11.89 16.30 9.93
N SER A 119 -11.54 16.39 11.19
CA SER A 119 -10.31 15.85 11.76
C SER A 119 -10.60 15.34 13.17
N SER A 120 -9.97 14.24 13.55
CA SER A 120 -10.12 13.65 14.89
C SER A 120 -9.55 14.56 16.00
N LYS A 121 -8.58 15.41 15.63
CA LYS A 121 -7.90 16.35 16.55
C LYS A 121 -7.33 17.53 15.80
N SER A 122 -6.84 18.54 16.54
CA SER A 122 -6.04 19.60 15.97
C SER A 122 -4.62 19.13 15.70
N TYR A 123 -4.13 19.39 14.51
CA TYR A 123 -2.76 19.09 14.10
C TYR A 123 -1.89 20.33 14.05
N LYS A 124 -0.60 20.19 14.39
CA LYS A 124 0.40 21.24 14.34
C LYS A 124 1.64 20.80 13.56
N VAL A 125 2.43 21.76 13.12
CA VAL A 125 3.74 21.49 12.49
C VAL A 125 4.60 20.66 13.43
N GLY A 126 5.22 19.61 12.90
CA GLY A 126 6.00 18.63 13.64
C GLY A 126 5.24 17.38 14.09
N ASP A 127 3.89 17.39 14.06
CA ASP A 127 3.11 16.18 14.34
C ASP A 127 3.34 15.13 13.25
N LYS A 128 3.28 13.86 13.66
CA LYS A 128 3.46 12.71 12.78
C LYS A 128 2.11 12.16 12.37
N LEU A 129 2.03 11.74 11.12
CA LEU A 129 0.97 10.93 10.57
C LEU A 129 1.56 9.62 10.05
N GLU A 130 0.78 8.59 10.11
CA GLU A 130 1.09 7.30 9.52
C GLU A 130 0.15 7.06 8.35
N VAL A 131 0.68 6.69 7.19
CA VAL A 131 -0.11 6.50 5.98
C VAL A 131 0.11 5.11 5.40
N ILE A 132 -1.00 4.43 5.04
CA ILE A 132 -0.95 3.23 4.21
C ILE A 132 -0.53 3.66 2.82
N VAL A 133 0.42 2.95 2.24
CA VAL A 133 1.02 3.32 0.94
C VAL A 133 0.04 3.13 -0.23
N PRO A 134 0.13 3.93 -1.29
CA PRO A 134 -0.72 3.77 -2.49
C PRO A 134 -0.60 2.40 -3.13
N HIS A 135 0.65 1.95 -3.38
CA HIS A 135 1.01 0.63 -3.89
C HIS A 135 2.35 0.19 -3.30
N CYS A 136 2.39 -1.00 -2.70
CA CYS A 136 3.54 -1.44 -1.92
C CYS A 136 4.80 -1.64 -2.78
N ASP A 137 4.70 -2.25 -3.96
CA ASP A 137 5.85 -2.61 -4.78
C ASP A 137 6.74 -1.41 -5.16
N PRO A 138 6.22 -0.33 -5.78
CA PRO A 138 7.05 0.81 -6.12
C PRO A 138 7.49 1.60 -4.89
N VAL A 139 6.71 1.64 -3.80
CA VAL A 139 7.10 2.36 -2.58
C VAL A 139 8.25 1.67 -1.89
N VAL A 140 8.24 0.34 -1.74
CA VAL A 140 9.36 -0.41 -1.16
C VAL A 140 10.66 -0.10 -1.90
N ASN A 141 10.62 0.04 -3.22
CA ASN A 141 11.80 0.34 -4.03
C ASN A 141 12.40 1.76 -3.80
N LEU A 142 11.68 2.66 -3.11
CA LEU A 142 12.17 4.01 -2.79
C LEU A 142 13.07 4.06 -1.55
N TYR A 143 13.05 3.02 -0.70
CA TYR A 143 13.69 3.01 0.61
C TYR A 143 14.83 2.00 0.68
N ASP A 144 15.86 2.31 1.47
CA ASP A 144 16.98 1.39 1.71
C ASP A 144 16.65 0.37 2.81
N PHE A 145 15.77 0.73 3.75
CA PHE A 145 15.44 -0.07 4.92
C PHE A 145 13.95 -0.01 5.24
N MET A 146 13.44 -1.09 5.85
CA MET A 146 12.17 -1.14 6.55
C MET A 146 12.42 -1.36 8.04
N TYR A 147 11.56 -0.78 8.88
CA TYR A 147 11.60 -0.93 10.33
C TYR A 147 10.44 -1.81 10.76
N ALA A 148 10.73 -3.01 11.28
CA ALA A 148 9.69 -3.85 11.86
C ALA A 148 9.34 -3.31 13.25
N ILE A 149 8.06 -2.90 13.41
CA ILE A 149 7.56 -2.26 14.62
C ILE A 149 6.51 -3.15 15.26
N ARG A 150 6.62 -3.36 16.57
CA ARG A 150 5.61 -4.03 17.38
C ARG A 150 5.45 -3.31 18.71
N LYS A 151 4.21 -3.01 19.08
CA LYS A 151 3.89 -2.29 20.32
C LYS A 151 4.74 -1.02 20.50
N GLU A 152 4.79 -0.20 19.44
CA GLU A 152 5.52 1.08 19.37
C GLU A 152 7.05 0.95 19.54
N LYS A 153 7.61 -0.24 19.40
CA LYS A 153 9.05 -0.48 19.46
C LYS A 153 9.57 -1.05 18.17
N VAL A 154 10.71 -0.54 17.71
CA VAL A 154 11.45 -1.13 16.60
C VAL A 154 12.08 -2.42 17.07
N GLU A 155 11.65 -3.55 16.48
CA GLU A 155 12.20 -4.89 16.77
C GLU A 155 13.38 -5.22 15.86
N SER A 156 13.34 -4.77 14.60
CA SER A 156 14.43 -4.97 13.67
C SER A 156 14.47 -3.92 12.56
N VAL A 157 15.62 -3.79 11.92
CA VAL A 157 15.83 -2.99 10.71
C VAL A 157 16.17 -3.96 9.57
N LEU A 158 15.37 -3.97 8.53
CA LEU A 158 15.45 -4.89 7.41
C LEU A 158 15.96 -4.16 6.17
N PRO A 159 17.14 -4.49 5.63
CA PRO A 159 17.63 -3.89 4.40
C PRO A 159 16.81 -4.39 3.19
N ILE A 160 16.50 -3.51 2.25
CA ILE A 160 15.80 -3.84 1.00
C ILE A 160 16.85 -4.17 -0.06
N LEU A 161 17.31 -5.42 -0.09
CA LEU A 161 18.49 -5.84 -0.85
C LEU A 161 18.33 -5.75 -2.38
N ALA A 162 17.10 -5.90 -2.89
CA ALA A 162 16.81 -5.87 -4.33
C ALA A 162 16.43 -4.47 -4.86
N ARG A 163 16.44 -3.46 -4.01
CA ARG A 163 16.11 -2.10 -4.36
C ARG A 163 16.99 -1.59 -5.51
N GLY A 164 16.34 -1.01 -6.55
CA GLY A 164 17.03 -0.44 -7.71
C GLY A 164 17.72 -1.47 -8.61
N LYS A 165 17.47 -2.76 -8.44
CA LYS A 165 18.07 -3.85 -9.23
C LYS A 165 17.10 -4.51 -10.21
N SER A 166 16.01 -3.83 -10.54
CA SER A 166 15.14 -4.26 -11.63
C SER A 166 15.88 -4.07 -12.95
N GLN A 167 16.18 -5.18 -13.65
CA GLN A 167 16.89 -5.19 -14.94
C GLN A 167 16.18 -6.14 -15.90
#